data_6bd6494931e80a66ff3c56236e5f047c
#
_entry.id   6bd6494931e80a66ff3c56236e5f047c
#
_cell.length_a   1.000
_cell.length_b   1.000
_cell.length_c   1.000
_cell.angle_alpha   90.00
_cell.angle_beta   90.00
_cell.angle_gamma   90.00
#
_symmetry.space_group_name_H-M   'P 1'
#
loop_
_entity.id
_entity.type
_entity.pdbx_description
1 polymer ?
#
loop_
_entity_poly.entity_id
_entity_poly.type
_entity_poly.pdbx_seq_one_letter_code
_entity_poly.pdbx_strand_id
1 'polypeptide(L)'
;MVSTEYVYTCIHLITIVLLCVFQSYKNIKERAQCTLQDQELLSGALIDVAKHLGNLKFRVWEKMLEMVQYTPVVLDPNTAAPWLSLSDDLTTVRHTGTEQKYPDNPERFELCVFVLGSEGFTSGTHSWEVKVGNKLGWDIGVAKESISRKGSITCSPERGFWVLMLRNGDEYRAAGVADLTLKRKPQSIR
;
A
#
# COMPACT_ATOMS: atom_id res chain seq x y z
N MET A 1 -0.17 21.69 12.87
CA MET A 1 -0.30 20.92 14.14
C MET A 1 -0.28 19.46 13.72
N VAL A 2 0.88 18.82 13.81
CA VAL A 2 1.07 17.39 13.46
C VAL A 2 0.40 16.59 14.57
N SER A 3 -0.56 15.76 14.21
CA SER A 3 -1.33 14.94 15.17
C SER A 3 -0.39 14.01 15.92
N THR A 4 -0.51 14.01 17.24
CA THR A 4 0.23 13.15 18.16
C THR A 4 0.13 11.65 17.84
N GLU A 5 -0.89 11.20 17.12
CA GLU A 5 -1.04 9.79 16.70
C GLU A 5 -0.04 9.35 15.65
N TYR A 6 0.41 10.25 14.75
CA TYR A 6 1.49 9.93 13.80
C TYR A 6 2.81 9.66 14.51
N VAL A 7 3.07 10.37 15.59
CA VAL A 7 4.27 10.19 16.40
C VAL A 7 4.25 8.83 17.10
N TYR A 8 3.10 8.40 17.62
CA TYR A 8 2.96 7.09 18.30
C TYR A 8 3.11 5.92 17.32
N THR A 9 2.55 6.00 16.13
CA THR A 9 2.67 4.92 15.14
C THR A 9 4.10 4.81 14.60
N CYS A 10 4.76 5.93 14.34
CA CYS A 10 6.18 5.95 13.97
C CYS A 10 7.07 5.46 15.11
N ILE A 11 6.81 5.85 16.36
CA ILE A 11 7.57 5.38 17.52
C ILE A 11 7.38 3.88 17.71
N HIS A 12 6.16 3.36 17.53
CA HIS A 12 5.89 1.91 17.66
C HIS A 12 6.59 1.09 16.56
N LEU A 13 6.59 1.56 15.32
CA LEU A 13 7.32 0.94 14.22
C LEU A 13 8.84 1.01 14.43
N ILE A 14 9.35 2.16 14.85
CA ILE A 14 10.77 2.35 15.18
C ILE A 14 11.15 1.44 16.36
N THR A 15 10.30 1.28 17.36
CA THR A 15 10.55 0.41 18.51
C THR A 15 10.58 -1.06 18.11
N ILE A 16 9.69 -1.51 17.23
CA ILE A 16 9.68 -2.88 16.71
C ILE A 16 10.92 -3.14 15.84
N VAL A 17 11.28 -2.22 14.95
CA VAL A 17 12.51 -2.33 14.15
C VAL A 17 13.75 -2.33 15.01
N LEU A 18 13.82 -1.47 16.02
CA LEU A 18 14.92 -1.44 17.00
C LEU A 18 14.98 -2.72 17.81
N LEU A 19 13.85 -3.29 18.23
CA LEU A 19 13.81 -4.58 18.94
C LEU A 19 14.27 -5.72 18.04
N CYS A 20 13.87 -5.77 16.78
CA CYS A 20 14.35 -6.77 15.81
C CYS A 20 15.85 -6.62 15.54
N VAL A 21 16.33 -5.39 15.37
CA VAL A 21 17.76 -5.10 15.19
C VAL A 21 18.55 -5.46 16.44
N PHE A 22 18.01 -5.14 17.62
CA PHE A 22 18.66 -5.44 18.91
C PHE A 22 18.71 -6.95 19.16
N GLN A 23 17.63 -7.69 18.82
CA GLN A 23 17.63 -9.15 18.93
C GLN A 23 18.60 -9.80 17.94
N SER A 24 18.67 -9.29 16.72
CA SER A 24 19.65 -9.73 15.72
C SER A 24 21.09 -9.41 16.17
N TYR A 25 21.32 -8.23 16.74
CA TYR A 25 22.62 -7.85 17.29
C TYR A 25 23.01 -8.74 18.48
N LYS A 26 22.07 -9.06 19.38
CA LYS A 26 22.31 -9.97 20.50
C LYS A 26 22.71 -11.37 19.99
N ASN A 27 22.00 -11.90 19.01
CA ASN A 27 22.32 -13.19 18.39
C ASN A 27 23.69 -13.18 17.68
N ILE A 28 24.06 -12.07 17.04
CA ILE A 28 25.38 -11.89 16.43
C ILE A 28 26.46 -11.81 17.48
N LYS A 29 26.21 -11.08 18.57
CA LYS A 29 27.14 -10.96 19.69
C LYS A 29 27.37 -12.30 20.41
N GLU A 30 26.29 -13.07 20.62
CA GLU A 30 26.39 -14.42 21.20
C GLU A 30 27.16 -15.37 20.28
N ARG A 31 26.96 -15.28 18.97
CA ARG A 31 27.76 -16.04 17.98
C ARG A 31 29.22 -15.60 17.93
N ALA A 32 29.49 -14.31 18.08
CA ALA A 32 30.84 -13.77 18.13
C ALA A 32 31.58 -14.12 19.44
N GLN A 33 30.83 -14.42 20.50
CA GLN A 33 31.38 -14.88 21.79
C GLN A 33 31.49 -16.41 21.89
N CYS A 34 30.96 -17.17 20.94
CA CYS A 34 31.31 -18.57 20.80
C CYS A 34 32.82 -18.66 20.60
N THR A 35 33.51 -19.11 21.61
CA THR A 35 34.92 -19.53 21.47
C THR A 35 34.96 -20.64 20.44
N LEU A 36 35.33 -20.27 19.23
CA LEU A 36 35.72 -21.22 18.19
C LEU A 36 36.80 -22.08 18.82
N GLN A 37 36.53 -23.36 19.10
CA GLN A 37 37.60 -24.31 19.20
C GLN A 37 38.36 -24.19 17.88
N ASP A 38 39.65 -23.88 17.96
CA ASP A 38 40.51 -23.83 16.78
C ASP A 38 40.32 -25.16 16.02
N GLN A 39 39.47 -25.10 15.01
CA GLN A 39 39.44 -26.15 14.02
C GLN A 39 40.77 -26.03 13.27
N GLU A 40 41.57 -27.07 13.38
CA GLU A 40 42.80 -27.17 12.55
C GLU A 40 42.41 -26.83 11.11
N LEU A 41 42.83 -25.65 10.67
CA LEU A 41 42.63 -25.20 9.31
C LEU A 41 43.38 -26.22 8.42
N LEU A 42 42.61 -27.05 7.70
CA LEU A 42 43.15 -27.88 6.66
C LEU A 42 44.01 -27.01 5.74
N SER A 43 45.30 -27.24 5.76
CA SER A 43 46.27 -26.50 4.91
C SER A 43 45.80 -26.54 3.47
N GLY A 44 45.53 -25.39 2.87
CA GLY A 44 45.02 -25.26 1.50
C GLY A 44 43.54 -25.13 1.32
N ALA A 45 42.74 -25.05 2.41
CA ALA A 45 41.30 -24.76 2.31
C ALA A 45 41.11 -23.32 1.83
N LEU A 46 40.52 -23.14 0.66
CA LEU A 46 40.16 -21.85 0.10
C LEU A 46 38.66 -21.58 0.43
N ILE A 47 38.42 -20.45 1.04
CA ILE A 47 37.04 -19.95 1.22
C ILE A 47 36.62 -19.33 -0.09
N ASP A 48 35.48 -19.79 -0.63
CA ASP A 48 34.85 -19.16 -1.80
C ASP A 48 34.21 -17.85 -1.38
N VAL A 49 34.99 -16.78 -1.38
CA VAL A 49 34.58 -15.42 -0.99
C VAL A 49 33.45 -14.92 -1.89
N ALA A 50 33.51 -15.25 -3.20
CA ALA A 50 32.48 -14.85 -4.14
C ALA A 50 31.13 -15.46 -3.79
N LYS A 51 31.09 -16.73 -3.38
CA LYS A 51 29.87 -17.42 -2.93
C LYS A 51 29.30 -16.83 -1.65
N HIS A 52 30.14 -16.42 -0.71
CA HIS A 52 29.70 -15.94 0.60
C HIS A 52 29.45 -14.44 0.65
N LEU A 53 30.22 -13.62 -0.06
CA LEU A 53 30.11 -12.15 -0.05
C LEU A 53 29.56 -11.59 -1.35
N GLY A 54 29.60 -12.34 -2.44
CA GLY A 54 29.05 -11.93 -3.73
C GLY A 54 27.55 -11.67 -3.58
N ASN A 55 27.12 -10.48 -4.00
CA ASN A 55 25.72 -10.05 -3.96
C ASN A 55 25.06 -10.09 -2.56
N LEU A 56 25.85 -10.04 -1.46
CA LEU A 56 25.29 -10.10 -0.10
C LEU A 56 24.22 -9.04 0.11
N LYS A 57 24.45 -7.80 -0.36
CA LYS A 57 23.46 -6.71 -0.26
C LYS A 57 22.17 -7.07 -0.99
N PHE A 58 22.27 -7.63 -2.18
CA PHE A 58 21.13 -8.04 -2.99
C PHE A 58 20.36 -9.19 -2.33
N ARG A 59 21.05 -10.22 -1.82
CA ARG A 59 20.41 -11.36 -1.13
C ARG A 59 19.74 -10.96 0.18
N VAL A 60 20.32 -10.02 0.91
CA VAL A 60 19.70 -9.46 2.11
C VAL A 60 18.43 -8.68 1.73
N TRP A 61 18.51 -7.89 0.66
CA TRP A 61 17.36 -7.12 0.16
C TRP A 61 16.23 -8.05 -0.32
N GLU A 62 16.53 -9.11 -1.08
CA GLU A 62 15.53 -10.11 -1.48
C GLU A 62 14.85 -10.75 -0.26
N LYS A 63 15.61 -11.17 0.75
CA LYS A 63 15.04 -11.71 1.99
C LYS A 63 14.21 -10.70 2.77
N MET A 64 14.58 -9.44 2.72
CA MET A 64 13.75 -8.37 3.32
C MET A 64 12.44 -8.20 2.58
N LEU A 65 12.43 -8.28 1.25
CA LEU A 65 11.20 -8.24 0.45
C LEU A 65 10.26 -9.41 0.77
N GLU A 66 10.79 -10.62 0.99
CA GLU A 66 9.98 -11.77 1.41
C GLU A 66 9.30 -11.56 2.78
N MET A 67 9.92 -10.78 3.67
CA MET A 67 9.38 -10.46 4.99
C MET A 67 8.41 -9.28 4.98
N VAL A 68 8.47 -8.42 3.98
CA VAL A 68 7.57 -7.27 3.83
C VAL A 68 6.29 -7.71 3.15
N GLN A 69 5.28 -8.02 3.96
CA GLN A 69 3.94 -8.40 3.48
C GLN A 69 3.08 -7.19 3.08
N TYR A 70 3.59 -5.98 3.20
CA TYR A 70 2.85 -4.76 2.93
C TYR A 70 3.43 -4.02 1.73
N THR A 71 2.69 -4.03 0.63
CA THR A 71 2.96 -3.19 -0.54
C THR A 71 1.87 -2.14 -0.62
N PRO A 72 2.18 -0.85 -0.52
CA PRO A 72 1.17 0.19 -0.67
C PRO A 72 0.59 0.15 -2.09
N VAL A 73 -0.71 0.40 -2.21
CA VAL A 73 -1.34 0.60 -3.52
C VAL A 73 -0.82 1.91 -4.10
N VAL A 74 -0.24 1.83 -5.28
CA VAL A 74 0.20 2.99 -6.07
C VAL A 74 -0.92 3.36 -7.02
N LEU A 75 -1.34 4.61 -7.03
CA LEU A 75 -2.39 5.13 -7.90
C LEU A 75 -1.80 5.51 -9.27
N ASP A 76 -2.57 5.26 -10.34
CA ASP A 76 -2.15 5.60 -11.69
C ASP A 76 -2.63 7.02 -12.07
N PRO A 77 -1.71 7.99 -12.19
CA PRO A 77 -2.06 9.37 -12.52
C PRO A 77 -2.68 9.53 -13.92
N ASN A 78 -2.46 8.58 -14.85
CA ASN A 78 -3.09 8.63 -16.18
C ASN A 78 -4.60 8.39 -16.10
N THR A 79 -5.07 7.66 -15.09
CA THR A 79 -6.49 7.37 -14.88
C THR A 79 -7.21 8.45 -14.08
N ALA A 80 -6.48 9.29 -13.34
CA ALA A 80 -7.06 10.26 -12.43
C ALA A 80 -7.93 11.29 -13.15
N ALA A 81 -9.14 11.51 -12.64
CA ALA A 81 -10.02 12.57 -13.13
C ALA A 81 -9.38 13.95 -12.94
N PRO A 82 -9.73 14.96 -13.79
CA PRO A 82 -9.08 16.27 -13.77
C PRO A 82 -9.18 17.03 -12.42
N TRP A 83 -10.14 16.73 -11.59
CA TRP A 83 -10.32 17.35 -10.25
C TRP A 83 -9.50 16.69 -9.14
N LEU A 84 -8.71 15.68 -9.46
CA LEU A 84 -7.88 14.98 -8.49
C LEU A 84 -6.42 15.39 -8.59
N SER A 85 -5.77 15.52 -7.45
CA SER A 85 -4.32 15.64 -7.33
C SER A 85 -3.77 14.47 -6.53
N LEU A 86 -2.72 13.84 -7.03
CA LEU A 86 -2.00 12.76 -6.36
C LEU A 86 -0.77 13.32 -5.65
N SER A 87 -0.35 12.67 -4.57
CA SER A 87 0.93 12.93 -3.92
C SER A 87 2.11 12.45 -4.79
N ASP A 88 3.32 12.94 -4.51
CA ASP A 88 4.53 12.57 -5.26
C ASP A 88 4.84 11.07 -5.19
N ASP A 89 4.48 10.41 -4.10
CA ASP A 89 4.61 8.95 -3.93
C ASP A 89 3.42 8.16 -4.50
N LEU A 90 2.43 8.83 -5.09
CA LEU A 90 1.23 8.26 -5.71
C LEU A 90 0.37 7.40 -4.76
N THR A 91 0.51 7.56 -3.46
CA THR A 91 -0.27 6.78 -2.46
C THR A 91 -1.47 7.53 -1.89
N THR A 92 -1.56 8.83 -2.15
CA THR A 92 -2.61 9.69 -1.62
C THR A 92 -3.30 10.45 -2.75
N VAL A 93 -4.62 10.56 -2.67
CA VAL A 93 -5.42 11.34 -3.60
C VAL A 93 -6.19 12.43 -2.86
N ARG A 94 -6.28 13.61 -3.47
CA ARG A 94 -7.02 14.76 -2.97
C ARG A 94 -7.91 15.35 -4.06
N HIS A 95 -9.15 15.67 -3.71
CA HIS A 95 -10.02 16.48 -4.56
C HIS A 95 -9.61 17.96 -4.42
N THR A 96 -9.31 18.62 -5.54
CA THR A 96 -8.78 19.99 -5.58
C THR A 96 -9.85 21.08 -5.62
N GLY A 97 -11.09 20.71 -5.94
CA GLY A 97 -12.19 21.68 -6.16
C GLY A 97 -12.11 22.42 -7.51
N THR A 98 -10.99 22.31 -8.21
CA THR A 98 -10.76 22.96 -9.52
C THR A 98 -10.26 21.93 -10.52
N GLU A 99 -10.62 22.09 -11.77
CA GLU A 99 -10.14 21.25 -12.86
C GLU A 99 -8.66 21.54 -13.14
N GLN A 100 -7.85 20.48 -13.14
CA GLN A 100 -6.43 20.54 -13.46
C GLN A 100 -6.23 20.37 -14.96
N LYS A 101 -5.24 21.04 -15.52
CA LYS A 101 -4.89 20.94 -16.95
C LYS A 101 -4.02 19.68 -17.20
N TYR A 102 -4.61 18.52 -17.05
CA TYR A 102 -3.94 17.27 -17.43
C TYR A 102 -4.10 17.00 -18.92
N PRO A 103 -3.13 16.31 -19.54
CA PRO A 103 -3.29 15.81 -20.91
C PRO A 103 -4.51 14.88 -21.00
N ASP A 104 -5.31 15.05 -22.05
CA ASP A 104 -6.39 14.09 -22.33
C ASP A 104 -5.78 12.78 -22.83
N ASN A 105 -6.34 11.68 -22.33
CA ASN A 105 -5.99 10.34 -22.76
C ASN A 105 -7.21 9.41 -22.59
N PRO A 106 -7.24 8.25 -23.29
CA PRO A 106 -8.37 7.31 -23.20
C PRO A 106 -8.55 6.67 -21.82
N GLU A 107 -7.51 6.63 -21.00
CA GLU A 107 -7.52 5.98 -19.68
C GLU A 107 -8.11 6.88 -18.60
N ARG A 108 -8.11 8.19 -18.81
CA ARG A 108 -8.56 9.17 -17.82
C ARG A 108 -10.07 9.17 -17.67
N PHE A 109 -10.53 9.16 -16.41
CA PHE A 109 -11.92 9.42 -16.11
C PHE A 109 -12.28 10.87 -16.45
N GLU A 110 -13.39 11.02 -17.20
CA GLU A 110 -13.81 12.32 -17.73
C GLU A 110 -14.72 13.08 -16.77
N LEU A 111 -15.84 12.48 -16.36
CA LEU A 111 -16.87 13.13 -15.55
C LEU A 111 -16.89 12.66 -14.10
N CYS A 112 -16.51 11.42 -13.85
CA CYS A 112 -16.53 10.84 -12.52
C CYS A 112 -15.19 11.04 -11.82
N VAL A 113 -15.21 11.45 -10.56
CA VAL A 113 -14.03 11.79 -9.76
C VAL A 113 -13.38 10.50 -9.24
N PHE A 114 -12.80 9.72 -10.16
CA PHE A 114 -12.17 8.43 -9.88
C PHE A 114 -10.70 8.43 -10.28
N VAL A 115 -9.97 7.50 -9.68
CA VAL A 115 -8.60 7.11 -10.01
C VAL A 115 -8.48 5.61 -9.75
N LEU A 116 -7.68 4.91 -10.53
CA LEU A 116 -7.38 3.48 -10.33
C LEU A 116 -6.00 3.28 -9.74
N GLY A 117 -5.80 2.11 -9.13
CA GLY A 117 -4.46 1.60 -8.83
C GLY A 117 -3.72 1.24 -10.12
N SER A 118 -2.40 1.34 -10.09
CA SER A 118 -1.52 0.99 -11.21
C SER A 118 -1.47 -0.52 -11.48
N GLU A 119 -1.79 -1.33 -10.49
CA GLU A 119 -1.76 -2.78 -10.59
C GLU A 119 -3.18 -3.35 -10.68
N GLY A 120 -3.38 -4.31 -11.59
CA GLY A 120 -4.60 -5.09 -11.71
C GLY A 120 -4.43 -6.49 -11.12
N PHE A 121 -5.54 -7.12 -10.70
CA PHE A 121 -5.55 -8.45 -10.13
C PHE A 121 -6.34 -9.40 -11.04
N THR A 122 -5.79 -10.57 -11.33
CA THR A 122 -6.46 -11.60 -12.14
C THR A 122 -6.91 -12.80 -11.31
N SER A 123 -6.26 -13.03 -10.17
CA SER A 123 -6.55 -14.16 -9.28
C SER A 123 -5.95 -13.92 -7.90
N GLY A 124 -6.26 -14.78 -6.93
CA GLY A 124 -5.71 -14.72 -5.58
C GLY A 124 -6.56 -13.89 -4.61
N THR A 125 -6.04 -13.70 -3.41
CA THR A 125 -6.65 -12.87 -2.36
C THR A 125 -5.78 -11.63 -2.15
N HIS A 126 -6.38 -10.46 -2.31
CA HIS A 126 -5.71 -9.18 -2.18
C HIS A 126 -6.37 -8.35 -1.10
N SER A 127 -5.60 -7.60 -0.36
CA SER A 127 -6.11 -6.69 0.66
C SER A 127 -5.29 -5.41 0.70
N TRP A 128 -5.95 -4.31 0.95
CA TRP A 128 -5.33 -3.00 1.14
C TRP A 128 -6.11 -2.22 2.19
N GLU A 129 -5.49 -1.23 2.77
CA GLU A 129 -6.11 -0.34 3.74
C GLU A 129 -6.12 1.10 3.20
N VAL A 130 -7.28 1.73 3.26
CA VAL A 130 -7.47 3.13 2.85
C VAL A 130 -7.84 3.98 4.06
N LYS A 131 -7.05 5.01 4.35
CA LYS A 131 -7.35 6.00 5.38
C LYS A 131 -8.34 7.02 4.83
N VAL A 132 -9.56 7.01 5.34
CA VAL A 132 -10.65 7.89 4.90
C VAL A 132 -10.85 9.10 5.80
N GLY A 133 -10.38 9.05 7.04
CA GLY A 133 -10.51 10.14 8.01
C GLY A 133 -11.96 10.61 8.17
N ASN A 134 -12.15 11.93 8.28
CA ASN A 134 -13.47 12.54 8.49
C ASN A 134 -14.12 13.05 7.20
N LYS A 135 -13.92 12.36 6.07
CA LYS A 135 -14.53 12.74 4.80
C LYS A 135 -16.06 12.58 4.84
N LEU A 136 -16.76 13.41 4.05
CA LEU A 136 -18.22 13.36 3.90
C LEU A 136 -18.68 12.39 2.82
N GLY A 137 -17.78 12.06 1.88
CA GLY A 137 -18.07 11.15 0.78
C GLY A 137 -16.80 10.54 0.20
N TRP A 138 -16.89 9.26 -0.15
CA TRP A 138 -15.88 8.51 -0.88
C TRP A 138 -16.48 7.24 -1.47
N ASP A 139 -15.82 6.71 -2.49
CA ASP A 139 -16.08 5.41 -3.11
C ASP A 139 -14.78 4.62 -3.12
N ILE A 140 -14.78 3.42 -2.56
CA ILE A 140 -13.60 2.56 -2.41
C ILE A 140 -13.96 1.15 -2.80
N GLY A 141 -13.15 0.51 -3.63
CA GLY A 141 -13.38 -0.87 -4.03
C GLY A 141 -12.59 -1.28 -5.25
N VAL A 142 -13.16 -2.19 -6.02
CA VAL A 142 -12.56 -2.71 -7.26
C VAL A 142 -13.48 -2.48 -8.45
N ALA A 143 -12.88 -2.38 -9.63
CA ALA A 143 -13.60 -2.28 -10.89
C ALA A 143 -12.96 -3.22 -11.92
N LYS A 144 -13.76 -3.67 -12.90
CA LYS A 144 -13.20 -4.36 -14.06
C LYS A 144 -12.30 -3.43 -14.86
N GLU A 145 -11.25 -3.95 -15.45
CA GLU A 145 -10.39 -3.17 -16.34
C GLU A 145 -11.17 -2.58 -17.55
N SER A 146 -12.17 -3.33 -18.05
CA SER A 146 -12.98 -2.98 -19.21
C SER A 146 -14.10 -1.96 -18.93
N ILE A 147 -14.12 -1.29 -17.75
CA ILE A 147 -15.11 -0.26 -17.46
C ILE A 147 -15.01 0.93 -18.42
N SER A 148 -16.15 1.56 -18.69
CA SER A 148 -16.12 2.85 -19.38
C SER A 148 -15.54 3.92 -18.46
N ARG A 149 -14.64 4.73 -19.00
CA ARG A 149 -13.99 5.85 -18.27
C ARG A 149 -14.51 7.21 -18.75
N LYS A 150 -15.30 7.19 -19.81
CA LYS A 150 -15.90 8.37 -20.43
C LYS A 150 -17.39 8.44 -20.10
N GLY A 151 -17.88 9.67 -19.95
CA GLY A 151 -19.28 9.92 -19.65
C GLY A 151 -19.68 9.64 -18.19
N SER A 152 -20.99 9.61 -17.93
CA SER A 152 -21.54 9.36 -16.59
C SER A 152 -21.49 7.87 -16.24
N ILE A 153 -20.94 7.58 -15.06
CA ILE A 153 -20.74 6.21 -14.55
C ILE A 153 -21.67 5.99 -13.37
N THR A 154 -22.45 4.91 -13.42
CA THR A 154 -23.18 4.40 -12.27
C THR A 154 -22.43 3.19 -11.72
N CYS A 155 -21.99 3.25 -10.49
CA CYS A 155 -21.29 2.16 -9.83
C CYS A 155 -22.27 1.05 -9.46
N SER A 156 -22.24 -0.06 -10.18
CA SER A 156 -22.99 -1.27 -9.84
C SER A 156 -22.25 -2.52 -10.28
N PRO A 157 -22.50 -3.69 -9.67
CA PRO A 157 -21.87 -4.95 -10.05
C PRO A 157 -22.10 -5.34 -11.51
N GLU A 158 -23.28 -5.05 -12.05
CA GLU A 158 -23.65 -5.33 -13.46
C GLU A 158 -22.75 -4.53 -14.43
N ARG A 159 -22.32 -3.34 -14.00
CA ARG A 159 -21.42 -2.47 -14.76
C ARG A 159 -19.95 -2.68 -14.42
N GLY A 160 -19.65 -3.66 -13.56
CA GLY A 160 -18.28 -4.05 -13.21
C GLY A 160 -17.68 -3.26 -12.08
N PHE A 161 -18.47 -2.73 -11.13
CA PHE A 161 -18.01 -2.02 -9.96
C PHE A 161 -18.46 -2.72 -8.67
N TRP A 162 -17.53 -3.01 -7.78
CA TRP A 162 -17.80 -3.52 -6.43
C TRP A 162 -17.17 -2.55 -5.44
N VAL A 163 -17.96 -1.59 -4.99
CA VAL A 163 -17.49 -0.48 -4.19
C VAL A 163 -18.32 -0.28 -2.94
N LEU A 164 -17.67 0.14 -1.87
CA LEU A 164 -18.27 0.73 -0.70
C LEU A 164 -18.33 2.24 -0.90
N MET A 165 -19.43 2.84 -0.52
CA MET A 165 -19.70 4.26 -0.70
C MET A 165 -20.08 4.90 0.63
N LEU A 166 -19.56 6.09 0.88
CA LEU A 166 -20.04 6.99 1.92
C LEU A 166 -20.68 8.21 1.27
N ARG A 167 -21.84 8.62 1.77
CA ARG A 167 -22.52 9.86 1.39
C ARG A 167 -22.93 10.62 2.65
N ASN A 168 -22.93 11.95 2.56
CA ASN A 168 -23.35 12.86 3.61
C ASN A 168 -22.64 12.68 4.97
N GLY A 169 -21.58 11.89 5.02
CA GLY A 169 -20.75 11.65 6.20
C GLY A 169 -21.21 10.48 7.10
N ASP A 170 -22.38 9.90 6.87
CA ASP A 170 -22.98 8.83 7.69
C ASP A 170 -23.76 7.77 6.92
N GLU A 171 -24.08 7.99 5.66
CA GLU A 171 -24.78 7.04 4.82
C GLU A 171 -23.80 6.11 4.12
N TYR A 172 -23.67 4.88 4.62
CA TYR A 172 -22.80 3.86 4.05
C TYR A 172 -23.60 2.90 3.18
N ARG A 173 -23.10 2.60 1.99
CA ARG A 173 -23.72 1.71 1.00
C ARG A 173 -22.69 0.81 0.34
N ALA A 174 -23.11 -0.40 -0.02
CA ALA A 174 -22.36 -1.24 -0.94
C ALA A 174 -23.10 -1.26 -2.29
N ALA A 175 -22.35 -1.12 -3.39
CA ALA A 175 -22.95 -1.12 -4.72
C ALA A 175 -23.70 -2.43 -4.99
N GLY A 176 -24.99 -2.34 -5.35
CA GLY A 176 -25.86 -3.50 -5.60
C GLY A 176 -26.41 -4.20 -4.36
N VAL A 177 -26.17 -3.66 -3.16
CA VAL A 177 -26.63 -4.21 -1.89
C VAL A 177 -27.35 -3.13 -1.09
N ALA A 178 -28.04 -3.51 -0.02
CA ALA A 178 -28.73 -2.59 0.87
C ALA A 178 -27.76 -1.64 1.62
N ASP A 179 -28.35 -0.60 2.22
CA ASP A 179 -27.64 0.34 3.07
C ASP A 179 -26.98 -0.37 4.27
N LEU A 180 -25.80 0.10 4.63
CA LEU A 180 -25.01 -0.45 5.72
C LEU A 180 -25.13 0.46 6.96
N THR A 181 -25.51 -0.11 8.09
CA THR A 181 -25.55 0.63 9.36
C THR A 181 -24.29 0.33 10.16
N LEU A 182 -23.48 1.35 10.40
CA LEU A 182 -22.26 1.24 11.20
C LEU A 182 -22.48 1.82 12.60
N LYS A 183 -21.98 1.14 13.62
CA LYS A 183 -22.01 1.61 15.01
C LYS A 183 -21.07 2.78 15.29
N ARG A 184 -20.00 2.91 14.51
CA ARG A 184 -18.98 3.96 14.63
C ARG A 184 -18.46 4.32 13.24
N LYS A 185 -18.11 5.59 13.06
CA LYS A 185 -17.47 6.09 11.84
C LYS A 185 -16.06 5.53 11.74
N PRO A 186 -15.73 4.78 10.67
CA PRO A 186 -14.38 4.26 10.48
C PRO A 186 -13.41 5.36 10.06
N GLN A 187 -12.18 5.29 10.53
CA GLN A 187 -11.06 6.15 10.09
C GLN A 187 -10.29 5.52 8.94
N SER A 188 -10.36 4.19 8.81
CA SER A 188 -9.78 3.41 7.72
C SER A 188 -10.72 2.29 7.30
N ILE A 189 -10.57 1.84 6.05
CA ILE A 189 -11.32 0.74 5.43
C ILE A 189 -10.30 -0.28 4.92
N ARG A 190 -10.52 -1.55 5.23
CA ARG A 190 -9.73 -2.66 4.74
C ARG A 190 -10.58 -3.68 3.99
#